data_5f79e8453669dd82d592ca3144fb601d
#
_entry.id   5f79e8453669dd82d592ca3144fb601d
#
_cell.length_a   1.000
_cell.length_b   1.000
_cell.length_c   1.000
_cell.angle_alpha   90.00
_cell.angle_beta   90.00
_cell.angle_gamma   90.00
#
_symmetry.space_group_name_H-M   'P 1'
#
loop_
_entity.id
_entity.type
_entity.pdbx_description
1 polymer ?
#
loop_
_entity_poly.entity_id
_entity_poly.type
_entity_poly.pdbx_seq_one_letter_code
_entity_poly.pdbx_strand_id
1 'polypeptide(L)'
;MSLPMSVTIKDIAREAGVSYASVSRALSGSRGVSVKTAQRILAVAKKLNYLPNGIARNLVNQRSKTLGLILPDISNPFFSDIALAVIHTAERAGYQTILSNTDWEPRAQERQLQLMREQRVDGIILKPVQDTVEWRSL
;
A
#
# COMPACT_ATOMS: atom_id res chain seq x y z
N MET A 1 -12.12 19.15 9.89
CA MET A 1 -12.09 19.23 8.42
C MET A 1 -12.62 17.91 7.89
N SER A 2 -13.86 17.87 7.42
CA SER A 2 -14.51 16.64 6.95
C SER A 2 -13.92 16.29 5.60
N LEU A 3 -13.37 15.07 5.45
CA LEU A 3 -12.91 14.59 4.16
C LEU A 3 -14.13 14.47 3.22
N PRO A 4 -14.05 14.94 1.97
CA PRO A 4 -15.15 14.77 1.02
C PRO A 4 -15.49 13.30 0.86
N MET A 5 -16.76 12.97 0.75
CA MET A 5 -17.24 11.60 0.52
C MET A 5 -16.51 11.02 -0.69
N SER A 6 -15.73 9.96 -0.48
CA SER A 6 -14.95 9.35 -1.54
C SER A 6 -15.88 8.70 -2.56
N VAL A 7 -15.69 9.01 -3.83
CA VAL A 7 -16.38 8.34 -4.95
C VAL A 7 -16.12 6.83 -4.87
N THR A 8 -17.16 6.04 -5.06
CA THR A 8 -17.10 4.58 -4.96
C THR A 8 -17.19 3.91 -6.33
N ILE A 9 -16.85 2.62 -6.39
CA ILE A 9 -17.04 1.80 -7.59
C ILE A 9 -18.53 1.76 -8.00
N LYS A 10 -19.46 1.86 -7.04
CA LYS A 10 -20.91 1.90 -7.31
C LYS A 10 -21.31 3.17 -8.05
N ASP A 11 -20.68 4.29 -7.76
CA ASP A 11 -20.94 5.56 -8.44
C ASP A 11 -20.44 5.51 -9.88
N ILE A 12 -19.28 4.90 -10.11
CA ILE A 12 -18.76 4.67 -11.47
C ILE A 12 -19.68 3.73 -12.24
N ALA A 13 -20.16 2.65 -11.62
CA ALA A 13 -21.06 1.69 -12.25
C ALA A 13 -22.36 2.37 -12.72
N ARG A 14 -22.95 3.20 -11.85
CA ARG A 14 -24.15 3.99 -12.15
C ARG A 14 -23.92 4.97 -13.29
N GLU A 15 -22.86 5.78 -13.23
CA GLU A 15 -22.55 6.79 -14.25
C GLU A 15 -22.13 6.17 -15.59
N ALA A 16 -21.41 5.04 -15.58
CA ALA A 16 -20.99 4.33 -16.79
C ALA A 16 -22.08 3.40 -17.35
N GLY A 17 -23.22 3.20 -16.67
CA GLY A 17 -24.29 2.30 -17.10
C GLY A 17 -23.85 0.84 -17.24
N VAL A 18 -23.04 0.35 -16.29
CA VAL A 18 -22.52 -1.03 -16.30
C VAL A 18 -22.62 -1.67 -14.90
N SER A 19 -22.41 -2.99 -14.83
CA SER A 19 -22.42 -3.67 -13.56
C SER A 19 -21.17 -3.34 -12.72
N TYR A 20 -21.30 -3.43 -11.38
CA TYR A 20 -20.18 -3.36 -10.43
C TYR A 20 -19.01 -4.28 -10.82
N ALA A 21 -19.33 -5.53 -11.23
CA ALA A 21 -18.33 -6.50 -11.66
C ALA A 21 -17.54 -6.04 -12.89
N SER A 22 -18.21 -5.36 -13.84
CA SER A 22 -17.54 -4.80 -15.02
C SER A 22 -16.59 -3.67 -14.66
N VAL A 23 -16.99 -2.78 -13.74
CA VAL A 23 -16.12 -1.70 -13.24
C VAL A 23 -14.90 -2.29 -12.51
N SER A 24 -15.11 -3.25 -11.61
CA SER A 24 -14.03 -3.91 -10.89
C SER A 24 -13.01 -4.54 -11.81
N ARG A 25 -13.46 -5.28 -12.84
CA ARG A 25 -12.58 -5.89 -13.84
C ARG A 25 -11.83 -4.86 -14.68
N ALA A 26 -12.50 -3.80 -15.13
CA ALA A 26 -11.87 -2.74 -15.92
C ALA A 26 -10.78 -2.01 -15.13
N LEU A 27 -11.03 -1.70 -13.85
CA LEU A 27 -10.07 -1.03 -12.95
C LEU A 27 -8.90 -1.92 -12.54
N SER A 28 -9.09 -3.24 -12.49
CA SER A 28 -8.03 -4.21 -12.18
C SER A 28 -7.26 -4.71 -13.41
N GLY A 29 -7.64 -4.32 -14.62
CA GLY A 29 -7.06 -4.82 -15.87
C GLY A 29 -7.38 -6.29 -16.16
N SER A 30 -8.38 -6.87 -15.47
CA SER A 30 -8.77 -8.27 -15.62
C SER A 30 -9.56 -8.51 -16.91
N ARG A 31 -9.46 -9.72 -17.48
CA ARG A 31 -10.23 -10.13 -18.66
C ARG A 31 -11.73 -10.16 -18.38
N GLY A 32 -12.56 -10.02 -19.43
CA GLY A 32 -14.03 -10.14 -19.36
C GLY A 32 -14.80 -8.82 -19.47
N VAL A 33 -14.12 -7.75 -19.92
CA VAL A 33 -14.73 -6.49 -20.32
C VAL A 33 -14.17 -6.11 -21.68
N SER A 34 -15.04 -5.66 -22.62
CA SER A 34 -14.58 -5.21 -23.93
C SER A 34 -13.72 -3.95 -23.82
N VAL A 35 -12.77 -3.77 -24.74
CA VAL A 35 -11.88 -2.59 -24.76
C VAL A 35 -12.70 -1.29 -24.73
N LYS A 36 -13.75 -1.19 -25.52
CA LYS A 36 -14.65 -0.03 -25.56
C LYS A 36 -15.31 0.26 -24.20
N THR A 37 -15.78 -0.80 -23.52
CA THR A 37 -16.41 -0.66 -22.20
C THR A 37 -15.38 -0.28 -21.14
N ALA A 38 -14.18 -0.85 -21.18
CA ALA A 38 -13.09 -0.51 -20.25
C ALA A 38 -12.68 0.96 -20.39
N GLN A 39 -12.51 1.45 -21.62
CA GLN A 39 -12.20 2.86 -21.89
C GLN A 39 -13.27 3.80 -21.33
N ARG A 40 -14.59 3.47 -21.52
CA ARG A 40 -15.69 4.25 -20.97
C ARG A 40 -15.63 4.29 -19.43
N ILE A 41 -15.40 3.15 -18.78
CA ILE A 41 -15.28 3.07 -17.33
C ILE A 41 -14.11 3.92 -16.81
N LEU A 42 -12.94 3.84 -17.46
CA LEU A 42 -11.76 4.62 -17.07
C LEU A 42 -11.99 6.13 -17.26
N ALA A 43 -12.68 6.54 -18.32
CA ALA A 43 -13.05 7.94 -18.56
C ALA A 43 -13.98 8.47 -17.45
N VAL A 44 -15.00 7.69 -17.06
CA VAL A 44 -15.91 8.03 -15.96
C VAL A 44 -15.17 8.08 -14.63
N ALA A 45 -14.31 7.13 -14.34
CA ALA A 45 -13.49 7.14 -13.12
C ALA A 45 -12.62 8.39 -13.02
N LYS A 46 -11.99 8.80 -14.14
CA LYS A 46 -11.20 10.03 -14.23
C LYS A 46 -12.08 11.28 -14.03
N LYS A 47 -13.26 11.36 -14.70
CA LYS A 47 -14.22 12.46 -14.55
C LYS A 47 -14.67 12.66 -13.10
N LEU A 48 -14.90 11.56 -12.39
CA LEU A 48 -15.33 11.56 -10.99
C LEU A 48 -14.17 11.72 -10.00
N ASN A 49 -12.92 11.91 -10.45
CA ASN A 49 -11.73 11.90 -9.60
C ASN A 49 -11.68 10.68 -8.68
N TYR A 50 -12.09 9.51 -9.19
CA TYR A 50 -12.05 8.28 -8.43
C TYR A 50 -10.62 7.87 -8.13
N LEU A 51 -10.29 7.81 -6.85
CA LEU A 51 -9.04 7.21 -6.38
C LEU A 51 -9.33 5.74 -6.03
N PRO A 52 -8.69 4.79 -6.73
CA PRO A 52 -8.86 3.38 -6.40
C PRO A 52 -8.57 3.15 -4.92
N ASN A 53 -9.54 2.62 -4.20
CA ASN A 53 -9.31 2.27 -2.79
C ASN A 53 -8.29 1.13 -2.74
N GLY A 54 -7.04 1.48 -2.37
CA GLY A 54 -5.94 0.53 -2.25
C GLY A 54 -6.27 -0.63 -1.31
N ILE A 55 -7.00 -0.37 -0.23
CA ILE A 55 -7.44 -1.37 0.75
C ILE A 55 -8.33 -2.44 0.09
N ALA A 56 -9.31 -2.03 -0.73
CA ALA A 56 -10.20 -2.96 -1.42
C ALA A 56 -9.44 -3.80 -2.47
N ARG A 57 -8.47 -3.21 -3.19
CA ARG A 57 -7.62 -3.91 -4.15
C ARG A 57 -6.67 -4.88 -3.46
N ASN A 58 -6.11 -4.50 -2.33
CA ASN A 58 -5.21 -5.31 -1.50
C ASN A 58 -5.94 -6.54 -0.94
N LEU A 59 -7.22 -6.39 -0.55
CA LEU A 59 -8.08 -7.50 -0.12
C LEU A 59 -8.29 -8.55 -1.22
N VAL A 60 -8.46 -8.12 -2.47
CA VAL A 60 -8.65 -9.03 -3.61
C VAL A 60 -7.35 -9.72 -4.01
N ASN A 61 -6.24 -9.00 -3.99
CA ASN A 61 -4.93 -9.49 -4.45
C ASN A 61 -4.09 -10.12 -3.33
N GLN A 62 -4.53 -10.06 -2.07
CA GLN A 62 -3.79 -10.49 -0.87
C GLN A 62 -2.37 -9.90 -0.76
N ARG A 63 -2.13 -8.75 -1.40
CA ARG A 63 -0.84 -8.03 -1.39
C ARG A 63 -1.07 -6.54 -1.25
N SER A 64 -0.34 -5.93 -0.31
CA SER A 64 -0.41 -4.48 -0.08
C SER A 64 0.51 -3.69 -1.02
N LYS A 65 1.48 -4.36 -1.65
CA LYS A 65 2.56 -3.69 -2.37
C LYS A 65 3.30 -2.66 -1.51
N THR A 66 3.41 -2.96 -0.22
CA THR A 66 4.04 -2.11 0.77
C THR A 66 5.06 -2.92 1.57
N LEU A 67 6.23 -2.36 1.79
CA LEU A 67 7.28 -2.89 2.66
C LEU A 67 7.40 -2.00 3.90
N GLY A 68 7.62 -2.60 5.06
CA GLY A 68 8.06 -1.91 6.26
C GLY A 68 9.58 -1.84 6.30
N LEU A 69 10.14 -0.67 6.60
CA LEU A 69 11.56 -0.49 6.88
C LEU A 69 11.72 0.14 8.26
N ILE A 70 12.27 -0.62 9.20
CA ILE A 70 12.43 -0.20 10.59
C ILE A 70 13.92 -0.06 10.89
N LEU A 71 14.34 1.17 11.17
CA LEU A 71 15.74 1.53 11.43
C LEU A 71 15.89 2.20 12.81
N PRO A 72 17.06 2.08 13.46
CA PRO A 72 17.25 2.61 14.80
C PRO A 72 17.45 4.13 14.84
N ASP A 73 18.07 4.72 13.81
CA ASP A 73 18.41 6.15 13.82
C ASP A 73 18.59 6.67 12.40
N ILE A 74 17.53 7.29 11.87
CA ILE A 74 17.53 7.89 10.51
C ILE A 74 18.31 9.21 10.44
N SER A 75 18.74 9.79 11.57
CA SER A 75 19.61 10.96 11.57
C SER A 75 21.07 10.61 11.28
N ASN A 76 21.44 9.36 11.52
CA ASN A 76 22.75 8.83 11.18
C ASN A 76 22.87 8.60 9.68
N PRO A 77 23.84 9.21 8.97
CA PRO A 77 24.01 9.07 7.52
C PRO A 77 24.09 7.61 7.03
N PHE A 78 24.69 6.72 7.82
CA PHE A 78 24.75 5.29 7.48
C PHE A 78 23.36 4.67 7.30
N PHE A 79 22.41 4.96 8.20
CA PHE A 79 21.06 4.43 8.09
C PHE A 79 20.21 5.18 7.08
N SER A 80 20.47 6.48 6.87
CA SER A 80 19.80 7.26 5.82
C SER A 80 20.14 6.74 4.43
N ASP A 81 21.41 6.40 4.18
CA ASP A 81 21.84 5.83 2.91
C ASP A 81 21.20 4.45 2.65
N ILE A 82 21.11 3.61 3.68
CA ILE A 82 20.38 2.34 3.61
C ILE A 82 18.91 2.58 3.30
N ALA A 83 18.27 3.54 3.99
CA ALA A 83 16.87 3.84 3.77
C ALA A 83 16.61 4.26 2.32
N LEU A 84 17.41 5.17 1.77
CA LEU A 84 17.31 5.63 0.39
C LEU A 84 17.49 4.48 -0.61
N ALA A 85 18.49 3.62 -0.39
CA ALA A 85 18.76 2.47 -1.26
C ALA A 85 17.57 1.48 -1.28
N VAL A 86 16.99 1.21 -0.10
CA VAL A 86 15.82 0.33 0.04
C VAL A 86 14.60 0.96 -0.65
N ILE A 87 14.30 2.23 -0.37
CA ILE A 87 13.17 2.96 -0.95
C ILE A 87 13.25 2.94 -2.48
N HIS A 88 14.37 3.36 -3.06
CA HIS A 88 14.53 3.41 -4.51
C HIS A 88 14.43 2.01 -5.16
N THR A 89 14.91 0.98 -4.45
CA THR A 89 14.83 -0.40 -4.96
C THR A 89 13.39 -0.92 -4.90
N ALA A 90 12.68 -0.65 -3.82
CA ALA A 90 11.28 -1.00 -3.64
C ALA A 90 10.39 -0.29 -4.70
N GLU A 91 10.60 1.00 -4.93
CA GLU A 91 9.88 1.78 -5.95
C GLU A 91 10.05 1.20 -7.35
N ARG A 92 11.29 0.85 -7.75
CA ARG A 92 11.55 0.18 -9.04
C ARG A 92 10.84 -1.16 -9.17
N ALA A 93 10.62 -1.85 -8.08
CA ALA A 93 9.85 -3.10 -8.03
C ALA A 93 8.32 -2.89 -7.88
N GLY A 94 7.85 -1.64 -7.86
CA GLY A 94 6.43 -1.29 -7.72
C GLY A 94 5.91 -1.44 -6.28
N TYR A 95 6.79 -1.31 -5.29
CA TYR A 95 6.45 -1.29 -3.86
C TYR A 95 6.57 0.11 -3.29
N GLN A 96 5.73 0.42 -2.32
CA GLN A 96 5.90 1.56 -1.43
C GLN A 96 6.65 1.13 -0.16
N THR A 97 7.29 2.06 0.52
CA THR A 97 8.00 1.79 1.78
C THR A 97 7.44 2.65 2.91
N ILE A 98 7.08 2.02 4.01
CA ILE A 98 6.80 2.70 5.28
C ILE A 98 8.09 2.68 6.09
N LEU A 99 8.69 3.85 6.25
CA LEU A 99 9.91 4.03 7.06
C LEU A 99 9.53 4.37 8.50
N SER A 100 10.14 3.66 9.46
CA SER A 100 9.96 3.90 10.88
C SER A 100 11.31 4.00 11.59
N ASN A 101 11.41 4.94 12.54
CA ASN A 101 12.56 5.13 13.41
C ASN A 101 12.27 4.58 14.81
N THR A 102 13.25 3.96 15.46
CA THR A 102 13.06 3.37 16.79
C THR A 102 13.85 4.06 17.89
N ASP A 103 14.77 4.98 17.55
CA ASP A 103 15.65 5.69 18.47
C ASP A 103 16.42 4.75 19.43
N TRP A 104 16.79 3.56 18.93
CA TRP A 104 17.43 2.49 19.71
C TRP A 104 16.58 1.96 20.88
N GLU A 105 15.25 2.23 20.88
CA GLU A 105 14.34 1.85 21.94
C GLU A 105 13.63 0.52 21.61
N PRO A 106 13.81 -0.55 22.43
CA PRO A 106 13.17 -1.85 22.17
C PRO A 106 11.64 -1.78 22.11
N ARG A 107 11.04 -1.00 23.03
CA ARG A 107 9.57 -0.82 23.04
C ARG A 107 9.06 -0.07 21.81
N ALA A 108 9.86 0.85 21.25
CA ALA A 108 9.52 1.50 19.99
C ALA A 108 9.53 0.49 18.83
N GLN A 109 10.55 -0.38 18.80
CA GLN A 109 10.61 -1.46 17.80
C GLN A 109 9.37 -2.36 17.83
N GLU A 110 8.94 -2.81 19.01
CA GLU A 110 7.72 -3.62 19.17
C GLU A 110 6.48 -2.91 18.64
N ARG A 111 6.31 -1.62 18.99
CA ARG A 111 5.19 -0.80 18.46
C ARG A 111 5.22 -0.68 16.95
N GLN A 112 6.39 -0.48 16.34
CA GLN A 112 6.52 -0.37 14.90
C GLN A 112 6.24 -1.71 14.20
N LEU A 113 6.70 -2.82 14.75
CA LEU A 113 6.37 -4.15 14.24
C LEU A 113 4.86 -4.41 14.27
N GLN A 114 4.19 -4.04 15.37
CA GLN A 114 2.74 -4.16 15.48
C GLN A 114 2.02 -3.29 14.44
N LEU A 115 2.46 -2.04 14.25
CA LEU A 115 1.92 -1.15 13.23
C LEU A 115 2.05 -1.75 11.82
N MET A 116 3.21 -2.31 11.46
CA MET A 116 3.43 -2.95 10.16
C MET A 116 2.49 -4.14 9.93
N ARG A 117 2.19 -4.92 10.99
CA ARG A 117 1.21 -6.01 10.94
C ARG A 117 -0.21 -5.48 10.68
N GLU A 118 -0.63 -4.44 11.39
CA GLU A 118 -1.94 -3.81 11.21
C GLU A 118 -2.11 -3.23 9.81
N GLN A 119 -1.05 -2.66 9.25
CA GLN A 119 -0.98 -2.17 7.87
C GLN A 119 -0.88 -3.30 6.83
N ARG A 120 -0.69 -4.56 7.27
CA ARG A 120 -0.57 -5.73 6.39
C ARG A 120 0.49 -5.54 5.31
N VAL A 121 1.67 -5.04 5.70
CA VAL A 121 2.79 -4.93 4.76
C VAL A 121 3.19 -6.31 4.23
N ASP A 122 3.67 -6.39 2.98
CA ASP A 122 4.05 -7.66 2.34
C ASP A 122 5.36 -8.22 2.90
N GLY A 123 6.17 -7.38 3.55
CA GLY A 123 7.42 -7.78 4.20
C GLY A 123 7.98 -6.66 5.06
N ILE A 124 8.88 -7.01 5.97
CA ILE A 124 9.55 -6.08 6.88
C ILE A 124 11.07 -6.24 6.74
N ILE A 125 11.76 -5.13 6.56
CA ILE A 125 13.21 -5.02 6.66
C ILE A 125 13.49 -4.33 7.99
N LEU A 126 14.24 -4.97 8.86
CA LEU A 126 14.50 -4.50 10.22
C LEU A 126 15.98 -4.54 10.55
N LYS A 127 16.52 -3.43 11.06
CA LYS A 127 17.75 -3.45 11.88
C LYS A 127 17.31 -3.55 13.33
N PRO A 128 17.49 -4.72 13.98
CA PRO A 128 17.04 -4.90 15.35
C PRO A 128 17.84 -4.03 16.33
N VAL A 129 17.14 -3.56 17.36
CA VAL A 129 17.74 -2.79 18.47
C VAL A 129 18.49 -3.72 19.41
N GLN A 130 18.03 -4.97 19.55
CA GLN A 130 18.66 -6.02 20.34
C GLN A 130 18.83 -7.28 19.51
N ASP A 131 19.88 -8.04 19.77
CA ASP A 131 20.18 -9.29 19.04
C ASP A 131 19.20 -10.44 19.35
N THR A 132 18.38 -10.29 20.40
CA THR A 132 17.40 -11.28 20.84
C THR A 132 15.97 -10.88 20.43
N VAL A 133 15.66 -10.95 19.15
CA VAL A 133 14.26 -10.88 18.71
C VAL A 133 13.74 -12.30 18.56
N GLU A 134 12.73 -12.69 19.32
CA GLU A 134 12.02 -13.95 19.09
C GLU A 134 11.21 -13.87 17.82
N TRP A 135 11.82 -14.20 16.71
CA TRP A 135 11.19 -14.17 15.36
C TRP A 135 10.00 -15.09 15.18
N ARG A 136 9.77 -16.03 16.15
CA ARG A 136 8.70 -17.02 16.09
C ARG A 136 7.29 -16.43 16.30
N SER A 137 7.21 -15.18 16.74
CA SER A 137 5.93 -14.49 16.98
C SER A 137 5.56 -13.48 15.87
N LEU A 138 6.36 -13.41 14.83
CA LEU A 138 6.12 -12.62 13.63
C LEU A 138 5.54 -13.52 12.52
#